data_3d4b2839ef5e9d9f2e98ec37061ccaed
#
_entry.id   3d4b2839ef5e9d9f2e98ec37061ccaed
#
_cell.length_a   1.000
_cell.length_b   1.000
_cell.length_c   1.000
_cell.angle_alpha   90.00
_cell.angle_beta   90.00
_cell.angle_gamma   90.00
#
_symmetry.space_group_name_H-M   'P 1'
#
loop_
_entity.id
_entity.type
_entity.pdbx_description
1 polymer ?
#
loop_
_entity_poly.entity_id
_entity_poly.type
_entity_poly.pdbx_seq_one_letter_code
_entity_poly.pdbx_strand_id
1 'polypeptide(L)'
;MQENDAHVDAFTLGEYWLKYVPVNWNEYGVGKANMRLGLKPPVSGEFNNARWKTSNGAWIRSEIWACLFPGNPMMAVKMAREDACVDHGMAEGTYAEIFTASIESAAFLESDRDSLISFGLSMIPPGCRVTKAVRTAVRAKKEGKDWREARMAVISDTEDMGWFQAPRNV
;
A
#
# COMPACT_ATOMS: atom_id res chain seq x y z
N MET A 1 -4.24 -1.99 -20.05
CA MET A 1 -3.76 -0.71 -20.58
C MET A 1 -4.02 -0.61 -22.09
N GLN A 2 -3.70 -1.60 -22.91
CA GLN A 2 -3.93 -1.54 -24.36
C GLN A 2 -5.42 -1.41 -24.74
N GLU A 3 -6.32 -2.07 -24.01
CA GLU A 3 -7.77 -2.07 -24.30
C GLU A 3 -8.48 -0.76 -23.91
N ASN A 4 -7.86 0.12 -23.12
CA ASN A 4 -8.44 1.35 -22.58
C ASN A 4 -7.61 2.59 -22.91
N ASP A 5 -6.95 2.63 -24.08
CA ASP A 5 -6.10 3.76 -24.51
C ASP A 5 -5.08 4.21 -23.43
N ALA A 6 -4.51 3.23 -22.72
CA ALA A 6 -3.62 3.42 -21.56
C ALA A 6 -4.27 4.12 -20.35
N HIS A 7 -5.60 4.33 -20.35
CA HIS A 7 -6.29 4.86 -19.17
C HIS A 7 -6.51 3.74 -18.14
N VAL A 8 -6.02 3.95 -16.93
CA VAL A 8 -6.20 3.04 -15.80
C VAL A 8 -6.59 3.87 -14.59
N ASP A 9 -7.72 3.54 -13.99
CA ASP A 9 -8.24 4.09 -12.75
C ASP A 9 -8.83 2.98 -11.88
N ALA A 10 -9.21 3.30 -10.66
CA ALA A 10 -9.77 2.34 -9.72
C ALA A 10 -11.05 1.67 -10.25
N PHE A 11 -11.86 2.38 -11.04
CA PHE A 11 -13.09 1.80 -11.63
C PHE A 11 -12.74 0.74 -12.65
N THR A 12 -11.86 1.06 -13.59
CA THR A 12 -11.37 0.12 -14.61
C THR A 12 -10.73 -1.10 -13.96
N LEU A 13 -9.85 -0.90 -12.96
CA LEU A 13 -9.25 -1.99 -12.21
C LEU A 13 -10.30 -2.84 -11.50
N GLY A 14 -11.29 -2.23 -10.88
CA GLY A 14 -12.40 -2.96 -10.23
C GLY A 14 -13.19 -3.85 -11.19
N GLU A 15 -13.45 -3.39 -12.42
CA GLU A 15 -14.10 -4.20 -13.46
C GLU A 15 -13.25 -5.40 -13.88
N TYR A 16 -11.94 -5.18 -14.06
CA TYR A 16 -10.99 -6.26 -14.33
C TYR A 16 -10.89 -7.25 -13.16
N TRP A 17 -10.92 -6.77 -11.92
CA TRP A 17 -10.95 -7.62 -10.74
C TRP A 17 -12.17 -8.54 -10.71
N LEU A 18 -13.36 -8.02 -11.03
CA LEU A 18 -14.56 -8.83 -11.08
C LEU A 18 -14.49 -9.91 -12.18
N LYS A 19 -13.81 -9.61 -13.28
CA LYS A 19 -13.73 -10.49 -14.45
C LYS A 19 -12.61 -11.52 -14.36
N TYR A 20 -11.43 -11.12 -13.85
CA TYR A 20 -10.21 -11.91 -14.01
C TYR A 20 -9.58 -12.37 -12.69
N VAL A 21 -9.85 -11.72 -11.56
CA VAL A 21 -9.28 -12.14 -10.27
C VAL A 21 -10.14 -13.24 -9.65
N PRO A 22 -9.68 -14.51 -9.60
CA PRO A 22 -10.49 -15.62 -9.09
C PRO A 22 -10.63 -15.61 -7.57
N VAL A 23 -9.75 -14.94 -6.86
CA VAL A 23 -9.71 -14.89 -5.39
C VAL A 23 -10.96 -14.24 -4.81
N ASN A 24 -11.58 -14.87 -3.81
CA ASN A 24 -12.81 -14.41 -3.15
C ASN A 24 -12.71 -14.46 -1.62
N TRP A 25 -11.52 -14.33 -1.05
CA TRP A 25 -11.30 -14.26 0.41
C TRP A 25 -10.53 -13.01 0.78
N ASN A 26 -10.48 -12.71 2.07
CA ASN A 26 -9.81 -11.54 2.66
C ASN A 26 -10.30 -10.22 2.00
N GLU A 27 -9.39 -9.27 1.80
CA GLU A 27 -9.64 -7.99 1.13
C GLU A 27 -10.23 -8.15 -0.28
N TYR A 28 -9.70 -9.11 -1.06
CA TYR A 28 -10.19 -9.42 -2.41
C TYR A 28 -11.68 -9.81 -2.38
N GLY A 29 -12.06 -10.67 -1.43
CA GLY A 29 -13.43 -11.12 -1.28
C GLY A 29 -14.37 -9.99 -0.89
N VAL A 30 -13.97 -9.15 0.07
CA VAL A 30 -14.77 -8.00 0.53
C VAL A 30 -14.91 -6.97 -0.59
N GLY A 31 -13.83 -6.55 -1.21
CA GLY A 31 -13.86 -5.56 -2.30
C GLY A 31 -14.76 -6.03 -3.46
N LYS A 32 -14.59 -7.28 -3.91
CA LYS A 32 -15.42 -7.86 -4.98
C LYS A 32 -16.88 -8.01 -4.59
N ALA A 33 -17.19 -8.41 -3.35
CA ALA A 33 -18.56 -8.48 -2.87
C ALA A 33 -19.22 -7.10 -2.90
N ASN A 34 -18.52 -6.07 -2.41
CA ASN A 34 -18.98 -4.70 -2.42
C ASN A 34 -19.20 -4.18 -3.86
N MET A 35 -18.29 -4.45 -4.78
CA MET A 35 -18.45 -4.05 -6.18
C MET A 35 -19.64 -4.73 -6.85
N ARG A 36 -19.92 -6.01 -6.53
CA ARG A 36 -21.13 -6.71 -7.02
C ARG A 36 -22.42 -6.11 -6.48
N LEU A 37 -22.38 -5.45 -5.32
CA LEU A 37 -23.50 -4.68 -4.76
C LEU A 37 -23.59 -3.25 -5.34
N GLY A 38 -22.72 -2.90 -6.30
CA GLY A 38 -22.69 -1.58 -6.93
C GLY A 38 -21.85 -0.53 -6.19
N LEU A 39 -21.17 -0.91 -5.12
CA LEU A 39 -20.27 -0.02 -4.37
C LEU A 39 -18.94 0.08 -5.13
N LYS A 40 -18.71 1.22 -5.78
CA LYS A 40 -17.49 1.46 -6.58
C LYS A 40 -16.30 1.86 -5.68
N PRO A 41 -15.03 1.66 -6.15
CA PRO A 41 -13.86 2.21 -5.46
C PRO A 41 -13.98 3.73 -5.24
N PRO A 42 -13.49 4.26 -4.13
CA PRO A 42 -12.81 3.57 -3.00
C PRO A 42 -13.78 2.91 -2.00
N VAL A 43 -15.10 3.12 -2.13
CA VAL A 43 -16.10 2.61 -1.19
C VAL A 43 -16.10 1.07 -1.13
N SER A 44 -15.81 0.40 -2.26
CA SER A 44 -15.66 -1.06 -2.29
C SER A 44 -14.60 -1.57 -1.32
N GLY A 45 -13.49 -0.84 -1.16
CA GLY A 45 -12.42 -1.17 -0.23
C GLY A 45 -12.67 -0.74 1.21
N GLU A 46 -13.67 0.12 1.46
CA GLU A 46 -13.95 0.64 2.80
C GLU A 46 -15.17 0.02 3.47
N PHE A 47 -16.24 -0.21 2.71
CA PHE A 47 -17.51 -0.65 3.27
C PHE A 47 -17.40 -2.05 3.87
N ASN A 48 -17.76 -2.18 5.14
CA ASN A 48 -17.69 -3.42 5.92
C ASN A 48 -16.33 -4.15 5.84
N ASN A 49 -15.24 -3.39 5.75
CA ASN A 49 -13.88 -3.89 5.54
C ASN A 49 -12.89 -3.48 6.65
N ALA A 50 -13.36 -3.24 7.86
CA ALA A 50 -12.52 -2.78 8.97
C ALA A 50 -11.32 -3.69 9.25
N ARG A 51 -11.47 -5.00 9.01
CA ARG A 51 -10.43 -6.00 9.24
C ARG A 51 -9.34 -6.00 8.16
N TRP A 52 -9.73 -5.91 6.89
CA TRP A 52 -8.81 -6.21 5.78
C TRP A 52 -8.24 -4.97 5.11
N LYS A 53 -8.90 -3.80 5.20
CA LYS A 53 -8.39 -2.56 4.59
C LYS A 53 -7.05 -2.08 5.15
N THR A 54 -6.58 -2.68 6.25
CA THR A 54 -5.28 -2.41 6.84
C THR A 54 -4.25 -3.51 6.56
N SER A 55 -4.63 -4.53 5.79
CA SER A 55 -3.76 -5.66 5.44
C SER A 55 -2.61 -5.26 4.53
N ASN A 56 -1.64 -6.14 4.39
CA ASN A 56 -0.51 -5.98 3.48
C ASN A 56 -0.81 -6.43 2.04
N GLY A 57 -2.07 -6.76 1.72
CA GLY A 57 -2.46 -7.25 0.40
C GLY A 57 -2.25 -6.24 -0.72
N ALA A 58 -2.47 -4.96 -0.47
CA ALA A 58 -2.13 -3.90 -1.43
C ALA A 58 -0.61 -3.71 -1.53
N TRP A 59 0.09 -3.69 -0.41
CA TRP A 59 1.53 -3.47 -0.35
C TRP A 59 2.32 -4.43 -1.25
N ILE A 60 1.97 -5.71 -1.24
CA ILE A 60 2.68 -6.73 -2.04
C ILE A 60 2.45 -6.65 -3.56
N ARG A 61 1.76 -5.62 -4.05
CA ARG A 61 1.50 -5.37 -5.47
C ARG A 61 2.20 -4.10 -5.99
N SER A 62 2.91 -3.37 -5.12
CA SER A 62 3.47 -2.05 -5.42
C SER A 62 4.47 -2.04 -6.58
N GLU A 63 5.25 -3.11 -6.73
CA GLU A 63 6.36 -3.19 -7.67
C GLU A 63 5.94 -2.98 -9.13
N ILE A 64 4.75 -3.43 -9.51
CA ILE A 64 4.28 -3.24 -10.89
C ILE A 64 4.17 -1.76 -11.26
N TRP A 65 3.72 -0.94 -10.33
CA TRP A 65 3.56 0.50 -10.55
C TRP A 65 4.90 1.22 -10.62
N ALA A 66 5.86 0.83 -9.77
CA ALA A 66 7.22 1.33 -9.84
C ALA A 66 7.91 0.96 -11.15
N CYS A 67 7.75 -0.28 -11.61
CA CYS A 67 8.34 -0.77 -12.86
C CYS A 67 7.70 -0.14 -14.12
N LEU A 68 6.42 0.21 -14.07
CA LEU A 68 5.75 0.91 -15.17
C LEU A 68 6.14 2.40 -15.26
N PHE A 69 6.55 2.99 -14.14
CA PHE A 69 6.93 4.40 -14.05
C PHE A 69 8.31 4.58 -13.40
N PRO A 70 9.38 4.00 -13.98
CA PRO A 70 10.73 4.10 -13.41
C PRO A 70 11.20 5.55 -13.40
N GLY A 71 11.63 6.05 -12.23
CA GLY A 71 12.06 7.44 -12.05
C GLY A 71 10.94 8.48 -12.12
N ASN A 72 9.67 8.05 -12.15
CA ASN A 72 8.52 8.94 -12.06
C ASN A 72 7.61 8.56 -10.88
N PRO A 73 8.07 8.79 -9.64
CA PRO A 73 7.37 8.33 -8.44
C PRO A 73 5.97 8.93 -8.26
N MET A 74 5.71 10.13 -8.80
CA MET A 74 4.38 10.73 -8.71
C MET A 74 3.33 9.95 -9.52
N MET A 75 3.73 9.41 -10.68
CA MET A 75 2.86 8.52 -11.46
C MET A 75 2.71 7.16 -10.79
N ALA A 76 3.78 6.59 -10.25
CA ALA A 76 3.73 5.34 -9.48
C ALA A 76 2.76 5.46 -8.29
N VAL A 77 2.86 6.54 -7.51
CA VAL A 77 1.94 6.86 -6.39
C VAL A 77 0.49 6.96 -6.85
N LYS A 78 0.24 7.68 -7.96
CA LYS A 78 -1.11 7.79 -8.50
C LYS A 78 -1.69 6.42 -8.80
N MET A 79 -0.95 5.57 -9.49
CA MET A 79 -1.44 4.26 -9.92
C MET A 79 -1.56 3.27 -8.75
N ALA A 80 -0.61 3.27 -7.81
CA ALA A 80 -0.69 2.50 -6.58
C ALA A 80 -1.95 2.86 -5.76
N ARG A 81 -2.28 4.15 -5.68
CA ARG A 81 -3.51 4.59 -5.03
C ARG A 81 -4.76 4.08 -5.75
N GLU A 82 -4.81 4.16 -7.08
CA GLU A 82 -5.94 3.66 -7.87
C GLU A 82 -6.12 2.14 -7.67
N ASP A 83 -5.02 1.38 -7.63
CA ASP A 83 -5.07 -0.06 -7.38
C ASP A 83 -5.54 -0.38 -5.96
N ALA A 84 -4.88 0.17 -4.95
CA ALA A 84 -5.19 -0.09 -3.55
C ALA A 84 -6.64 0.29 -3.18
N CYS A 85 -7.18 1.36 -3.78
CA CYS A 85 -8.53 1.81 -3.51
C CYS A 85 -9.61 0.77 -3.84
N VAL A 86 -9.32 -0.20 -4.71
CA VAL A 86 -10.28 -1.24 -5.11
C VAL A 86 -10.71 -2.09 -3.90
N ASP A 87 -9.76 -2.47 -3.04
CA ASP A 87 -9.99 -3.41 -1.94
C ASP A 87 -9.56 -2.92 -0.55
N HIS A 88 -8.81 -1.81 -0.46
CA HIS A 88 -8.35 -1.22 0.81
C HIS A 88 -8.92 0.18 1.08
N GLY A 89 -9.63 0.78 0.10
CA GLY A 89 -10.12 2.15 0.24
C GLY A 89 -8.98 3.15 0.51
N MET A 90 -9.16 4.05 1.48
CA MET A 90 -8.12 4.99 1.91
C MET A 90 -7.65 4.65 3.34
N ALA A 91 -6.94 3.54 3.48
CA ALA A 91 -6.49 3.01 4.77
C ALA A 91 -5.01 2.61 4.76
N GLU A 92 -4.55 1.97 5.83
CA GLU A 92 -3.13 1.62 6.05
C GLU A 92 -2.55 0.73 4.94
N GLY A 93 -3.35 -0.17 4.34
CA GLY A 93 -2.91 -0.98 3.20
C GLY A 93 -2.57 -0.11 1.99
N THR A 94 -3.43 0.87 1.68
CA THR A 94 -3.21 1.86 0.60
C THR A 94 -1.99 2.73 0.88
N TYR A 95 -1.82 3.20 2.12
CA TYR A 95 -0.65 4.00 2.47
C TYR A 95 0.66 3.22 2.36
N ALA A 96 0.65 1.92 2.71
CA ALA A 96 1.82 1.06 2.54
C ALA A 96 2.18 0.87 1.07
N GLU A 97 1.21 0.63 0.18
CA GLU A 97 1.45 0.52 -1.26
C GLU A 97 1.99 1.82 -1.86
N ILE A 98 1.38 2.97 -1.53
CA ILE A 98 1.86 4.30 -1.95
C ILE A 98 3.30 4.53 -1.50
N PHE A 99 3.60 4.25 -0.24
CA PHE A 99 4.95 4.40 0.31
C PHE A 99 5.97 3.60 -0.47
N THR A 100 5.70 2.31 -0.69
CA THR A 100 6.64 1.41 -1.36
C THR A 100 6.79 1.73 -2.84
N ALA A 101 5.69 1.90 -3.57
CA ALA A 101 5.73 2.26 -4.99
C ALA A 101 6.49 3.57 -5.25
N SER A 102 6.36 4.55 -4.34
CA SER A 102 7.09 5.82 -4.45
C SER A 102 8.60 5.65 -4.30
N ILE A 103 9.03 4.86 -3.31
CA ILE A 103 10.45 4.58 -3.06
C ILE A 103 11.05 3.77 -4.20
N GLU A 104 10.39 2.71 -4.62
CA GLU A 104 10.86 1.82 -5.69
C GLU A 104 11.01 2.55 -7.01
N SER A 105 10.03 3.40 -7.36
CA SER A 105 10.13 4.24 -8.56
C SER A 105 11.25 5.27 -8.46
N ALA A 106 11.41 5.93 -7.30
CA ALA A 106 12.46 6.91 -7.09
C ALA A 106 13.87 6.28 -7.11
N ALA A 107 14.00 5.02 -6.67
CA ALA A 107 15.27 4.30 -6.61
C ALA A 107 15.91 4.04 -7.97
N PHE A 108 15.20 4.23 -9.07
CA PHE A 108 15.81 4.24 -10.42
C PHE A 108 16.75 5.45 -10.64
N LEU A 109 16.60 6.52 -9.88
CA LEU A 109 17.37 7.77 -10.03
C LEU A 109 18.11 8.19 -8.75
N GLU A 110 17.70 7.69 -7.59
CA GLU A 110 18.25 8.00 -6.28
C GLU A 110 18.79 6.74 -5.61
N SER A 111 19.96 6.81 -5.01
CA SER A 111 20.59 5.69 -4.30
C SER A 111 20.72 5.92 -2.80
N ASP A 112 20.52 7.15 -2.32
CA ASP A 112 20.56 7.43 -0.88
C ASP A 112 19.29 6.92 -0.20
N ARG A 113 19.46 5.94 0.66
CA ARG A 113 18.37 5.27 1.37
C ARG A 113 17.56 6.24 2.23
N ASP A 114 18.22 7.16 2.93
CA ASP A 114 17.54 8.04 3.87
C ASP A 114 16.71 9.10 3.12
N SER A 115 17.19 9.54 1.97
CA SER A 115 16.45 10.39 1.01
C SER A 115 15.21 9.66 0.48
N LEU A 116 15.35 8.41 0.05
CA LEU A 116 14.25 7.58 -0.44
C LEU A 116 13.17 7.38 0.63
N ILE A 117 13.55 7.02 1.87
CA ILE A 117 12.61 6.84 2.98
C ILE A 117 11.90 8.16 3.30
N SER A 118 12.63 9.27 3.34
CA SER A 118 12.05 10.60 3.60
C SER A 118 11.05 10.98 2.52
N PHE A 119 11.38 10.72 1.26
CA PHE A 119 10.48 10.94 0.14
C PHE A 119 9.21 10.09 0.26
N GLY A 120 9.34 8.77 0.47
CA GLY A 120 8.19 7.89 0.64
C GLY A 120 7.26 8.32 1.79
N LEU A 121 7.84 8.72 2.93
CA LEU A 121 7.07 9.25 4.06
C LEU A 121 6.33 10.56 3.75
N SER A 122 6.81 11.35 2.80
CA SER A 122 6.12 12.58 2.36
C SER A 122 4.90 12.30 1.48
N MET A 123 4.78 11.10 0.93
CA MET A 123 3.67 10.69 0.04
C MET A 123 2.45 10.15 0.80
N ILE A 124 2.58 9.89 2.10
CA ILE A 124 1.52 9.31 2.93
C ILE A 124 1.21 10.21 4.15
N PRO A 125 0.02 10.05 4.77
CA PRO A 125 -0.35 10.87 5.91
C PRO A 125 0.66 10.77 7.08
N PRO A 126 1.12 11.89 7.66
CA PRO A 126 2.16 11.88 8.70
C PRO A 126 1.71 11.21 10.01
N GLY A 127 0.40 11.08 10.23
CA GLY A 127 -0.19 10.44 11.41
C GLY A 127 -0.62 9.00 11.23
N CYS A 128 -0.52 8.43 10.02
CA CYS A 128 -0.92 7.03 9.78
C CYS A 128 0.03 6.05 10.50
N ARG A 129 -0.44 4.82 10.67
CA ARG A 129 0.31 3.77 11.41
C ARG A 129 1.53 3.28 10.61
N VAL A 130 1.47 3.26 9.27
CA VAL A 130 2.64 2.98 8.42
C VAL A 130 3.73 4.00 8.67
N THR A 131 3.42 5.30 8.66
CA THR A 131 4.40 6.35 8.96
C THR A 131 5.05 6.15 10.34
N LYS A 132 4.26 5.82 11.36
CA LYS A 132 4.78 5.58 12.71
C LYS A 132 5.72 4.38 12.75
N ALA A 133 5.33 3.27 12.12
CA ALA A 133 6.12 2.04 12.07
C ALA A 133 7.47 2.26 11.35
N VAL A 134 7.46 2.92 10.18
CA VAL A 134 8.69 3.28 9.45
C VAL A 134 9.60 4.15 10.32
N ARG A 135 9.06 5.19 10.98
CA ARG A 135 9.84 6.05 11.88
C ARG A 135 10.42 5.29 13.07
N THR A 136 9.70 4.30 13.61
CA THR A 136 10.22 3.44 14.67
C THR A 136 11.39 2.61 14.20
N ALA A 137 11.31 2.00 13.02
CA ALA A 137 12.42 1.25 12.42
C ALA A 137 13.65 2.15 12.18
N VAL A 138 13.44 3.34 11.59
CA VAL A 138 14.50 4.32 11.34
C VAL A 138 15.15 4.79 12.64
N ARG A 139 14.36 5.06 13.67
CA ARG A 139 14.86 5.45 15.00
C ARG A 139 15.71 4.34 15.62
N ALA A 140 15.20 3.11 15.62
CA ALA A 140 15.94 1.95 16.13
C ALA A 140 17.31 1.80 15.45
N LYS A 141 17.36 1.97 14.12
CA LYS A 141 18.63 1.97 13.37
C LYS A 141 19.57 3.08 13.78
N LYS A 142 19.07 4.30 14.00
CA LYS A 142 19.89 5.44 14.47
C LYS A 142 20.42 5.23 15.90
N GLU A 143 19.68 4.48 16.72
CA GLU A 143 20.10 4.07 18.08
C GLU A 143 21.11 2.91 18.08
N GLY A 144 21.52 2.42 16.91
CA GLY A 144 22.49 1.33 16.76
C GLY A 144 21.92 -0.08 16.98
N LYS A 145 20.61 -0.21 17.06
CA LYS A 145 19.93 -1.51 17.22
C LYS A 145 20.12 -2.38 15.97
N ASP A 146 20.20 -3.68 16.20
CA ASP A 146 20.19 -4.64 15.11
C ASP A 146 18.77 -4.79 14.51
N TRP A 147 18.65 -5.55 13.43
CA TRP A 147 17.37 -5.71 12.74
C TRP A 147 16.32 -6.45 13.60
N ARG A 148 16.73 -7.33 14.51
CA ARG A 148 15.82 -8.06 15.41
C ARG A 148 15.26 -7.12 16.47
N GLU A 149 16.09 -6.31 17.05
CA GLU A 149 15.69 -5.29 18.03
C GLU A 149 14.78 -4.23 17.39
N ALA A 150 15.11 -3.78 16.16
CA ALA A 150 14.27 -2.87 15.39
C ALA A 150 12.91 -3.52 15.07
N ARG A 151 12.89 -4.78 14.65
CA ARG A 151 11.67 -5.55 14.42
C ARG A 151 10.81 -5.66 15.66
N MET A 152 11.41 -5.95 16.82
CA MET A 152 10.67 -6.03 18.09
C MET A 152 10.09 -4.68 18.51
N ALA A 153 10.77 -3.57 18.24
CA ALA A 153 10.24 -2.24 18.49
C ALA A 153 8.99 -1.95 17.64
N VAL A 154 9.00 -2.31 16.34
CA VAL A 154 7.83 -2.18 15.45
C VAL A 154 6.69 -3.07 15.93
N ILE A 155 6.97 -4.31 16.33
CA ILE A 155 5.96 -5.24 16.86
C ILE A 155 5.31 -4.68 18.13
N SER A 156 6.10 -4.10 19.04
CA SER A 156 5.58 -3.48 20.26
C SER A 156 4.69 -2.27 19.98
N ASP A 157 5.09 -1.41 19.03
CA ASP A 157 4.28 -0.25 18.63
C ASP A 157 2.99 -0.63 17.89
N THR A 158 2.85 -1.89 17.48
CA THR A 158 1.73 -2.44 16.69
C THR A 158 1.12 -3.70 17.32
N GLU A 159 1.21 -3.85 18.64
CA GLU A 159 0.71 -5.06 19.35
C GLU A 159 -0.80 -5.26 19.22
N ASP A 160 -1.56 -4.16 19.01
CA ASP A 160 -2.99 -4.15 18.73
C ASP A 160 -3.36 -4.65 17.32
N MET A 161 -2.35 -4.93 16.48
CA MET A 161 -2.52 -5.34 15.09
C MET A 161 -2.19 -6.81 14.86
N GLY A 162 -2.92 -7.45 13.96
CA GLY A 162 -2.64 -8.81 13.51
C GLY A 162 -1.39 -8.89 12.61
N TRP A 163 -0.83 -10.07 12.47
CA TRP A 163 0.39 -10.35 11.71
C TRP A 163 0.31 -9.96 10.22
N PHE A 164 -0.90 -9.90 9.66
CA PHE A 164 -1.13 -9.57 8.24
C PHE A 164 -1.35 -8.09 7.97
N GLN A 165 -1.39 -7.24 9.02
CA GLN A 165 -1.63 -5.81 8.84
C GLN A 165 -0.34 -5.07 8.43
N ALA A 166 -0.44 -4.17 7.46
CA ALA A 166 0.70 -3.53 6.83
C ALA A 166 1.64 -2.81 7.82
N PRO A 167 1.17 -2.01 8.79
CA PRO A 167 2.08 -1.33 9.72
C PRO A 167 2.94 -2.27 10.57
N ARG A 168 2.49 -3.50 10.78
CA ARG A 168 3.24 -4.50 11.54
C ARG A 168 4.34 -5.18 10.72
N ASN A 169 4.32 -5.02 9.41
CA ASN A 169 5.24 -5.68 8.47
C ASN A 169 6.32 -4.74 7.90
N VAL A 170 6.37 -3.52 8.39
CA VAL A 170 7.44 -2.56 8.04
C VAL A 170 8.82 -3.05 8.46
#